data_18994acc7bc4427a68e314b7f12fc3cd
#
_entry.id   18994acc7bc4427a68e314b7f12fc3cd
#
_cell.length_a   1.000
_cell.length_b   1.000
_cell.length_c   1.000
_cell.angle_alpha   90.00
_cell.angle_beta   90.00
_cell.angle_gamma   90.00
#
_symmetry.space_group_name_H-M   'P 1'
#
loop_
_entity.id
_entity.type
_entity.pdbx_description
1 polymer ?
#
loop_
_entity_poly.entity_id
_entity_poly.type
_entity_poly.pdbx_seq_one_letter_code
_entity_poly.pdbx_strand_id
1 'polypeptide(L)'
;TRRYTLSLHDALPISTTCNFEDITVSVQQGDLAMWIDGAAIVPNYIDPEKSKTREEDVGFAPVPAGPEGRCAPLNVHSVNIPKNAKNKERAWHFMQWALSEETLVRLGTEGNLVTVSREAVYNNADFIEKNDVGDGAWLNAMRDSLANYAMPQYRPLNPEWPEVADIVSNYISDVFAKQISAEEAMEIANEEVAEVYREAGYIS
;
A
#
# COMPACT_ATOMS: atom_id res chain seq x y z
N THR A 1 4.30 -30.26 11.91
CA THR A 1 4.54 -28.85 12.24
C THR A 1 5.94 -28.50 11.77
N ARG A 2 6.08 -27.97 10.54
CA ARG A 2 7.36 -27.41 10.08
C ARG A 2 7.55 -26.08 10.78
N ARG A 3 8.51 -25.98 11.68
CA ARG A 3 9.01 -24.72 12.19
C ARG A 3 9.81 -24.05 11.07
N TYR A 4 9.23 -23.07 10.40
CA TYR A 4 9.99 -22.16 9.57
C TYR A 4 10.68 -21.17 10.50
N THR A 5 11.94 -21.42 10.78
CA THR A 5 12.82 -20.39 11.33
C THR A 5 13.15 -19.50 10.12
N LEU A 6 12.44 -18.39 9.95
CA LEU A 6 12.90 -17.31 9.08
C LEU A 6 14.23 -16.82 9.66
N SER A 7 15.34 -17.34 9.13
CA SER A 7 16.60 -16.64 9.30
C SER A 7 16.52 -15.42 8.38
N LEU A 8 16.78 -14.24 8.89
CA LEU A 8 16.99 -13.03 8.10
C LEU A 8 17.95 -13.25 6.91
N HIS A 9 18.79 -14.28 6.98
CA HIS A 9 19.72 -14.68 5.94
C HIS A 9 19.06 -15.22 4.66
N ASP A 10 17.89 -15.85 4.78
CA ASP A 10 17.21 -16.46 3.61
C ASP A 10 16.30 -15.44 2.90
N ALA A 11 15.96 -14.34 3.58
CA ALA A 11 15.14 -13.26 3.02
C ALA A 11 15.96 -12.16 2.32
N LEU A 12 17.25 -12.03 2.63
CA LEU A 12 18.11 -10.93 2.15
C LEU A 12 18.31 -10.83 0.63
N PRO A 13 18.48 -11.92 -0.13
CA PRO A 13 18.62 -11.82 -1.60
C PRO A 13 17.35 -11.34 -2.29
N ILE A 14 16.19 -11.59 -1.70
CA ILE A 14 14.88 -11.23 -2.25
C ILE A 14 14.57 -9.76 -1.95
N SER A 15 14.94 -9.26 -0.77
CA SER A 15 14.58 -7.91 -0.32
C SER A 15 15.24 -6.77 -1.09
N THR A 16 16.41 -6.98 -1.69
CA THR A 16 17.12 -5.95 -2.48
C THR A 16 16.60 -5.80 -3.91
N THR A 17 15.89 -6.80 -4.44
CA THR A 17 15.38 -6.82 -5.82
C THR A 17 13.88 -7.06 -5.90
N CYS A 18 13.23 -7.32 -4.77
CA CYS A 18 11.82 -7.65 -4.69
C CYS A 18 10.96 -6.41 -4.92
N ASN A 19 10.04 -6.50 -5.83
CA ASN A 19 9.02 -5.50 -6.07
C ASN A 19 7.64 -5.98 -5.57
N PHE A 20 6.62 -5.20 -5.83
CA PHE A 20 5.25 -5.47 -5.43
C PHE A 20 4.68 -6.79 -6.02
N GLU A 21 4.97 -7.08 -7.29
CA GLU A 21 4.54 -8.31 -7.94
C GLU A 21 5.21 -9.55 -7.33
N ASP A 22 6.48 -9.44 -6.95
CA ASP A 22 7.23 -10.55 -6.33
C ASP A 22 6.64 -10.94 -4.98
N ILE A 23 6.22 -9.96 -4.16
CA ILE A 23 5.51 -10.21 -2.91
C ILE A 23 4.18 -10.91 -3.18
N THR A 24 3.41 -10.42 -4.16
CA THR A 24 2.15 -11.05 -4.54
C THR A 24 2.34 -12.51 -4.91
N VAL A 25 3.33 -12.83 -5.74
CA VAL A 25 3.66 -14.22 -6.13
C VAL A 25 4.05 -15.06 -4.92
N SER A 26 4.89 -14.52 -4.03
CA SER A 26 5.34 -15.23 -2.81
C SER A 26 4.17 -15.54 -1.87
N VAL A 27 3.22 -14.63 -1.70
CA VAL A 27 1.98 -14.86 -0.93
C VAL A 27 1.13 -15.94 -1.61
N GLN A 28 0.94 -15.85 -2.92
CA GLN A 28 0.18 -16.84 -3.69
C GLN A 28 0.79 -18.25 -3.63
N GLN A 29 2.10 -18.36 -3.51
CA GLN A 29 2.78 -19.65 -3.34
C GLN A 29 2.72 -20.19 -1.90
N GLY A 30 2.34 -19.36 -0.93
CA GLY A 30 2.33 -19.70 0.49
C GLY A 30 3.72 -19.67 1.13
N ASP A 31 4.66 -18.92 0.54
CA ASP A 31 6.04 -18.86 1.00
C ASP A 31 6.25 -17.84 2.14
N LEU A 32 5.29 -16.94 2.36
CA LEU A 32 5.36 -15.91 3.39
C LEU A 32 4.44 -16.22 4.57
N ALA A 33 4.98 -16.12 5.78
CA ALA A 33 4.22 -16.26 7.01
C ALA A 33 3.48 -14.97 7.40
N MET A 34 3.97 -13.81 6.98
CA MET A 34 3.41 -12.49 7.26
C MET A 34 3.91 -11.46 6.26
N TRP A 35 3.06 -10.51 5.91
CA TRP A 35 3.43 -9.36 5.07
C TRP A 35 2.60 -8.14 5.44
N ILE A 36 3.05 -6.95 5.01
CA ILE A 36 2.33 -5.69 5.15
C ILE A 36 2.17 -5.12 3.76
N ASP A 37 0.93 -4.81 3.37
CA ASP A 37 0.64 -4.30 2.04
C ASP A 37 -0.67 -3.50 1.99
N GLY A 38 -0.97 -2.93 0.81
CA GLY A 38 -2.20 -2.20 0.55
C GLY A 38 -3.44 -3.10 0.54
N ALA A 39 -4.51 -2.66 1.16
CA ALA A 39 -5.77 -3.41 1.26
C ALA A 39 -6.38 -3.77 -0.11
N ALA A 40 -6.05 -3.03 -1.17
CA ALA A 40 -6.58 -3.24 -2.52
C ALA A 40 -6.17 -4.58 -3.16
N ILE A 41 -5.13 -5.24 -2.64
CA ILE A 41 -4.51 -6.42 -3.28
C ILE A 41 -5.04 -7.73 -2.73
N VAL A 42 -5.73 -7.70 -1.61
CA VAL A 42 -6.25 -8.90 -0.94
C VAL A 42 -6.95 -9.87 -1.89
N PRO A 43 -7.82 -9.43 -2.84
CA PRO A 43 -8.43 -10.36 -3.79
C PRO A 43 -7.42 -11.16 -4.63
N ASN A 44 -6.24 -10.60 -4.92
CA ASN A 44 -5.21 -11.31 -5.67
C ASN A 44 -4.51 -12.38 -4.83
N TYR A 45 -4.42 -12.17 -3.52
CA TYR A 45 -3.73 -13.09 -2.61
C TYR A 45 -4.50 -14.39 -2.38
N ILE A 46 -5.83 -14.32 -2.41
CA ILE A 46 -6.72 -15.45 -2.11
C ILE A 46 -7.47 -15.95 -3.35
N ASP A 47 -7.15 -15.46 -4.54
CA ASP A 47 -7.75 -15.89 -5.81
C ASP A 47 -7.55 -17.40 -6.01
N PRO A 48 -8.62 -18.23 -5.99
CA PRO A 48 -8.49 -19.67 -6.04
C PRO A 48 -7.91 -20.20 -7.37
N GLU A 49 -7.91 -19.39 -8.43
CA GLU A 49 -7.34 -19.75 -9.71
C GLU A 49 -5.82 -19.52 -9.79
N LYS A 50 -5.30 -18.60 -8.94
CA LYS A 50 -3.90 -18.16 -8.99
C LYS A 50 -3.12 -18.50 -7.72
N SER A 51 -3.80 -18.62 -6.58
CA SER A 51 -3.18 -18.75 -5.28
C SER A 51 -3.33 -20.16 -4.67
N LYS A 52 -2.28 -20.62 -4.02
CA LYS A 52 -2.31 -21.76 -3.10
C LYS A 52 -2.79 -21.36 -1.71
N THR A 53 -2.59 -20.08 -1.36
CA THR A 53 -3.09 -19.51 -0.11
C THR A 53 -4.60 -19.36 -0.19
N ARG A 54 -5.31 -19.83 0.81
CA ARG A 54 -6.77 -19.78 0.90
C ARG A 54 -7.19 -18.73 1.91
N GLU A 55 -8.42 -18.30 1.83
CA GLU A 55 -8.99 -17.34 2.76
C GLU A 55 -8.86 -17.79 4.22
N GLU A 56 -9.12 -19.06 4.49
CA GLU A 56 -9.00 -19.67 5.81
C GLU A 56 -7.57 -19.72 6.36
N ASP A 57 -6.57 -19.52 5.51
CA ASP A 57 -5.14 -19.53 5.90
C ASP A 57 -4.65 -18.14 6.32
N VAL A 58 -5.45 -17.09 6.10
CA VAL A 58 -5.00 -15.68 6.21
C VAL A 58 -5.76 -14.95 7.32
N GLY A 59 -5.02 -14.36 8.26
CA GLY A 59 -5.55 -13.39 9.20
C GLY A 59 -5.27 -11.95 8.79
N PHE A 60 -6.18 -11.04 9.12
CA PHE A 60 -6.06 -9.62 8.80
C PHE A 60 -6.03 -8.77 10.08
N ALA A 61 -5.15 -7.79 10.12
CA ALA A 61 -5.05 -6.84 11.22
C ALA A 61 -4.54 -5.48 10.70
N PRO A 62 -4.85 -4.38 11.38
CA PRO A 62 -4.17 -3.11 11.13
C PRO A 62 -2.66 -3.22 11.34
N VAL A 63 -1.88 -2.38 10.66
CA VAL A 63 -0.41 -2.35 10.80
C VAL A 63 0.03 -2.31 12.27
N PRO A 64 1.15 -2.96 12.64
CA PRO A 64 1.66 -2.91 14.02
C PRO A 64 1.92 -1.49 14.50
N ALA A 65 1.77 -1.26 15.80
CA ALA A 65 2.13 0.01 16.41
C ALA A 65 3.65 0.10 16.58
N GLY A 66 4.22 1.26 16.24
CA GLY A 66 5.58 1.65 16.63
C GLY A 66 5.60 2.37 17.98
N PRO A 67 6.77 2.90 18.42
CA PRO A 67 6.90 3.67 19.65
C PRO A 67 5.97 4.89 19.73
N GLU A 68 5.76 5.56 18.59
CA GLU A 68 4.91 6.75 18.47
C GLU A 68 3.44 6.40 18.13
N GLY A 69 3.09 5.14 18.13
CA GLY A 69 1.74 4.67 17.81
C GLY A 69 1.64 3.94 16.49
N ARG A 70 0.40 3.79 16.02
CA ARG A 70 0.07 3.11 14.78
C ARG A 70 -0.16 4.13 13.66
N CYS A 71 0.42 3.89 12.50
CA CYS A 71 0.28 4.74 11.32
C CYS A 71 0.07 3.85 10.08
N ALA A 72 -0.99 4.10 9.35
CA ALA A 72 -1.26 3.46 8.06
C ALA A 72 -1.13 4.50 6.95
N PRO A 73 -0.23 4.32 5.97
CA PRO A 73 -0.15 5.21 4.82
C PRO A 73 -1.48 5.26 4.07
N LEU A 74 -1.99 6.47 3.80
CA LEU A 74 -3.19 6.66 2.98
C LEU A 74 -2.78 7.12 1.58
N ASN A 75 -2.76 6.20 0.63
CA ASN A 75 -2.56 6.52 -0.78
C ASN A 75 -3.92 6.66 -1.47
N VAL A 76 -4.12 7.76 -2.20
CA VAL A 76 -5.36 8.06 -2.92
C VAL A 76 -5.08 8.29 -4.38
N HIS A 77 -5.71 7.48 -5.24
CA HIS A 77 -5.76 7.75 -6.67
C HIS A 77 -6.92 8.70 -6.96
N SER A 78 -6.65 9.78 -7.68
CA SER A 78 -7.66 10.79 -8.01
C SER A 78 -7.94 10.85 -9.51
N VAL A 79 -9.18 11.15 -9.86
CA VAL A 79 -9.59 11.48 -11.23
C VAL A 79 -9.64 12.99 -11.35
N ASN A 80 -8.98 13.55 -12.37
CA ASN A 80 -8.85 15.00 -12.53
C ASN A 80 -9.29 15.45 -13.92
N ILE A 81 -9.84 16.67 -14.01
CA ILE A 81 -10.15 17.31 -15.27
C ILE A 81 -9.06 18.36 -15.56
N PRO A 82 -8.21 18.17 -16.58
CA PRO A 82 -7.18 19.14 -16.93
C PRO A 82 -7.76 20.53 -17.25
N LYS A 83 -7.02 21.59 -16.88
CA LYS A 83 -7.45 22.97 -17.12
C LYS A 83 -7.78 23.25 -18.59
N ASN A 84 -7.04 22.62 -19.52
CA ASN A 84 -7.19 22.76 -20.97
C ASN A 84 -8.12 21.71 -21.60
N ALA A 85 -8.86 20.92 -20.83
CA ALA A 85 -9.84 19.97 -21.36
C ALA A 85 -10.92 20.69 -22.17
N LYS A 86 -11.22 20.18 -23.38
CA LYS A 86 -12.19 20.79 -24.30
C LYS A 86 -13.64 20.60 -23.85
N ASN A 87 -13.95 19.52 -23.20
CA ASN A 87 -15.31 19.14 -22.79
C ASN A 87 -15.37 18.86 -21.26
N LYS A 88 -15.15 19.90 -20.45
CA LYS A 88 -15.11 19.76 -18.98
C LYS A 88 -16.43 19.28 -18.39
N GLU A 89 -17.54 19.75 -18.94
CA GLU A 89 -18.89 19.37 -18.51
C GLU A 89 -19.14 17.87 -18.71
N ARG A 90 -18.81 17.32 -19.88
CA ARG A 90 -18.93 15.88 -20.13
C ARG A 90 -17.98 15.06 -19.27
N ALA A 91 -16.78 15.54 -19.05
CA ALA A 91 -15.83 14.90 -18.15
C ALA A 91 -16.36 14.89 -16.71
N TRP A 92 -16.99 15.98 -16.27
CA TRP A 92 -17.63 16.06 -14.97
C TRP A 92 -18.80 15.08 -14.82
N HIS A 93 -19.68 14.97 -15.80
CA HIS A 93 -20.77 13.99 -15.80
C HIS A 93 -20.24 12.54 -15.74
N PHE A 94 -19.16 12.26 -16.50
CA PHE A 94 -18.50 10.97 -16.41
C PHE A 94 -17.96 10.70 -15.00
N MET A 95 -17.29 11.67 -14.38
CA MET A 95 -16.79 11.51 -13.00
C MET A 95 -17.90 11.30 -11.99
N GLN A 96 -19.01 12.05 -12.11
CA GLN A 96 -20.18 11.88 -11.26
C GLN A 96 -20.76 10.46 -11.35
N TRP A 97 -20.88 9.92 -12.57
CA TRP A 97 -21.31 8.55 -12.78
C TRP A 97 -20.29 7.54 -12.27
N ALA A 98 -19.02 7.67 -12.65
CA ALA A 98 -17.97 6.72 -12.29
C ALA A 98 -17.74 6.62 -10.77
N LEU A 99 -17.93 7.72 -10.05
CA LEU A 99 -17.77 7.81 -8.59
C LEU A 99 -19.11 7.80 -7.84
N SER A 100 -20.23 7.48 -8.52
CA SER A 100 -21.52 7.29 -7.84
C SER A 100 -21.48 6.05 -6.93
N GLU A 101 -22.32 6.05 -5.91
CA GLU A 101 -22.46 4.90 -5.00
C GLU A 101 -22.82 3.63 -5.76
N GLU A 102 -23.82 3.72 -6.66
CA GLU A 102 -24.26 2.60 -7.50
C GLU A 102 -23.10 2.00 -8.33
N THR A 103 -22.33 2.86 -9.00
CA THR A 103 -21.20 2.39 -9.82
C THR A 103 -20.10 1.77 -8.94
N LEU A 104 -19.79 2.37 -7.81
CA LEU A 104 -18.76 1.85 -6.90
C LEU A 104 -19.19 0.54 -6.22
N VAL A 105 -20.45 0.39 -5.84
CA VAL A 105 -20.98 -0.89 -5.35
C VAL A 105 -20.82 -1.96 -6.43
N ARG A 106 -21.24 -1.67 -7.66
CA ARG A 106 -21.14 -2.61 -8.77
C ARG A 106 -19.69 -2.98 -9.09
N LEU A 107 -18.77 -2.01 -9.06
CA LEU A 107 -17.33 -2.29 -9.23
C LEU A 107 -16.76 -3.14 -8.09
N GLY A 108 -17.25 -2.98 -6.88
CA GLY A 108 -16.83 -3.76 -5.71
C GLY A 108 -17.44 -5.17 -5.66
N THR A 109 -18.59 -5.38 -6.30
CA THR A 109 -19.28 -6.69 -6.31
C THR A 109 -18.98 -7.51 -7.57
N GLU A 110 -18.91 -6.86 -8.74
CA GLU A 110 -18.69 -7.50 -10.04
C GLU A 110 -17.23 -7.41 -10.51
N GLY A 111 -16.44 -6.38 -10.02
CA GLY A 111 -15.14 -5.97 -10.60
C GLY A 111 -14.06 -6.00 -9.54
N ASN A 112 -13.68 -6.55 -8.65
CA ASN A 112 -12.52 -6.55 -7.71
C ASN A 112 -12.03 -5.16 -7.23
N LEU A 113 -12.84 -4.10 -7.36
CA LEU A 113 -12.52 -2.79 -6.77
C LEU A 113 -12.94 -2.76 -5.30
N VAL A 114 -12.11 -3.27 -4.44
CA VAL A 114 -12.42 -3.47 -3.02
C VAL A 114 -12.13 -2.27 -2.13
N THR A 115 -11.29 -1.32 -2.62
CA THR A 115 -11.01 -0.06 -1.93
C THR A 115 -11.71 1.08 -2.67
N VAL A 116 -12.73 1.64 -2.04
CA VAL A 116 -13.59 2.67 -2.64
C VAL A 116 -13.53 3.98 -1.85
N SER A 117 -13.90 5.08 -2.51
CA SER A 117 -13.79 6.43 -1.95
C SER A 117 -15.05 6.91 -1.21
N ARG A 118 -16.06 6.05 -1.03
CA ARG A 118 -17.33 6.40 -0.39
C ARG A 118 -17.63 5.50 0.79
N GLU A 119 -17.84 6.10 1.95
CA GLU A 119 -18.24 5.41 3.16
C GLU A 119 -19.55 4.62 2.99
N ALA A 120 -20.53 5.19 2.26
CA ALA A 120 -21.81 4.53 1.99
C ALA A 120 -21.64 3.16 1.33
N VAL A 121 -20.63 2.98 0.45
CA VAL A 121 -20.35 1.69 -0.21
C VAL A 121 -19.90 0.64 0.80
N TYR A 122 -19.06 1.00 1.77
CA TYR A 122 -18.64 0.10 2.84
C TYR A 122 -19.78 -0.33 3.77
N ASN A 123 -20.91 0.38 3.75
CA ASN A 123 -22.12 0.05 4.50
C ASN A 123 -23.19 -0.65 3.64
N ASN A 124 -22.94 -0.84 2.35
CA ASN A 124 -23.84 -1.53 1.44
C ASN A 124 -23.78 -3.06 1.67
N ALA A 125 -24.95 -3.69 1.80
CA ALA A 125 -25.05 -5.10 2.13
C ALA A 125 -24.41 -6.03 1.07
N ASP A 126 -24.62 -5.76 -0.21
CA ASP A 126 -24.07 -6.57 -1.31
C ASP A 126 -22.55 -6.44 -1.37
N PHE A 127 -22.03 -5.23 -1.12
CA PHE A 127 -20.59 -5.00 -1.04
C PHE A 127 -19.95 -5.74 0.15
N ILE A 128 -20.60 -5.70 1.31
CA ILE A 128 -20.14 -6.41 2.51
C ILE A 128 -20.14 -7.92 2.27
N GLU A 129 -21.26 -8.48 1.77
CA GLU A 129 -21.37 -9.92 1.50
C GLU A 129 -20.30 -10.40 0.52
N LYS A 130 -20.08 -9.66 -0.56
CA LYS A 130 -19.06 -10.00 -1.56
C LYS A 130 -17.63 -9.95 -1.04
N ASN A 131 -17.37 -9.05 -0.10
CA ASN A 131 -16.03 -8.76 0.42
C ASN A 131 -15.87 -9.19 1.89
N ASP A 132 -16.68 -10.14 2.33
CA ASP A 132 -16.60 -10.73 3.67
C ASP A 132 -15.46 -11.75 3.76
N VAL A 133 -14.22 -11.24 3.69
CA VAL A 133 -12.99 -12.06 3.73
C VAL A 133 -12.55 -12.24 5.19
N GLY A 134 -12.35 -13.50 5.59
CA GLY A 134 -11.93 -13.87 6.94
C GLY A 134 -12.99 -13.53 8.00
N ASP A 135 -14.26 -13.84 7.74
CA ASP A 135 -15.39 -13.48 8.63
C ASP A 135 -15.41 -11.96 8.96
N GLY A 136 -15.23 -11.12 7.95
CA GLY A 136 -15.18 -9.66 8.08
C GLY A 136 -13.87 -9.08 8.60
N ALA A 137 -12.87 -9.90 8.91
CA ALA A 137 -11.62 -9.44 9.50
C ALA A 137 -10.89 -8.43 8.60
N TRP A 138 -10.87 -8.66 7.29
CA TRP A 138 -10.26 -7.73 6.33
C TRP A 138 -10.97 -6.38 6.28
N LEU A 139 -12.31 -6.36 6.10
CA LEU A 139 -13.09 -5.12 6.08
C LEU A 139 -12.97 -4.34 7.39
N ASN A 140 -12.98 -5.04 8.52
CA ASN A 140 -12.85 -4.42 9.84
C ASN A 140 -11.45 -3.82 10.03
N ALA A 141 -10.37 -4.54 9.65
CA ALA A 141 -9.01 -4.03 9.72
C ALA A 141 -8.82 -2.79 8.83
N MET A 142 -9.41 -2.78 7.63
CA MET A 142 -9.36 -1.65 6.71
C MET A 142 -10.14 -0.45 7.26
N ARG A 143 -11.38 -0.63 7.74
CA ARG A 143 -12.19 0.43 8.34
C ARG A 143 -11.50 1.05 9.56
N ASP A 144 -10.96 0.22 10.43
CA ASP A 144 -10.21 0.67 11.61
C ASP A 144 -8.97 1.46 11.20
N SER A 145 -8.23 0.99 10.19
CA SER A 145 -7.07 1.69 9.66
C SER A 145 -7.43 3.06 9.07
N LEU A 146 -8.52 3.14 8.30
CA LEU A 146 -8.99 4.39 7.71
C LEU A 146 -9.49 5.39 8.76
N ALA A 147 -10.22 4.91 9.78
CA ALA A 147 -10.83 5.76 10.79
C ALA A 147 -9.84 6.30 11.82
N ASN A 148 -8.84 5.48 12.22
CA ASN A 148 -8.04 5.75 13.40
C ASN A 148 -6.55 5.92 13.12
N TYR A 149 -6.03 5.41 11.98
CA TYR A 149 -4.59 5.33 11.75
C TYR A 149 -4.13 5.88 10.40
N ALA A 150 -5.08 6.32 9.54
CA ALA A 150 -4.77 6.82 8.21
C ALA A 150 -3.93 8.10 8.27
N MET A 151 -2.79 8.09 7.63
CA MET A 151 -1.91 9.25 7.52
C MET A 151 -1.80 9.70 6.05
N PRO A 152 -2.49 10.79 5.67
CA PRO A 152 -2.40 11.33 4.32
C PRO A 152 -1.01 11.91 3.99
N GLN A 153 -0.29 12.35 5.01
CA GLN A 153 1.04 12.98 4.89
C GLN A 153 2.15 11.98 5.27
N TYR A 154 2.04 10.74 4.85
CA TYR A 154 3.02 9.70 5.17
C TYR A 154 4.37 9.87 4.45
N ARG A 155 4.45 10.80 3.51
CA ARG A 155 5.66 11.22 2.81
C ARG A 155 5.63 12.71 2.51
N PRO A 156 6.77 13.38 2.33
CA PRO A 156 6.83 14.78 1.92
C PRO A 156 6.07 15.04 0.61
N LEU A 157 5.36 16.17 0.55
CA LEU A 157 4.56 16.59 -0.60
C LEU A 157 5.26 17.71 -1.37
N ASN A 158 6.54 17.53 -1.64
CA ASN A 158 7.37 18.45 -2.41
C ASN A 158 7.86 17.82 -3.72
N PRO A 159 8.23 18.63 -4.72
CA PRO A 159 8.70 18.14 -6.02
C PRO A 159 9.95 17.27 -5.95
N GLU A 160 10.79 17.47 -4.95
CA GLU A 160 12.07 16.79 -4.75
C GLU A 160 11.91 15.39 -4.13
N TRP A 161 10.70 15.06 -3.66
CA TRP A 161 10.47 13.76 -3.01
C TRP A 161 10.94 12.53 -3.83
N PRO A 162 10.74 12.45 -5.17
CA PRO A 162 11.23 11.31 -5.93
C PRO A 162 12.74 11.11 -5.79
N GLU A 163 13.51 12.18 -5.88
CA GLU A 163 14.97 12.14 -5.73
C GLU A 163 15.39 11.75 -4.31
N VAL A 164 14.75 12.34 -3.30
CA VAL A 164 14.96 11.98 -1.89
C VAL A 164 14.65 10.51 -1.65
N ALA A 165 13.55 10.01 -2.23
CA ALA A 165 13.16 8.61 -2.09
C ALA A 165 14.18 7.66 -2.73
N ASP A 166 14.73 8.01 -3.89
CA ASP A 166 15.74 7.23 -4.59
C ASP A 166 17.05 7.18 -3.77
N ILE A 167 17.52 8.32 -3.23
CA ILE A 167 18.70 8.38 -2.36
C ILE A 167 18.51 7.42 -1.17
N VAL A 168 17.44 7.58 -0.41
CA VAL A 168 17.18 6.78 0.79
C VAL A 168 17.04 5.30 0.45
N SER A 169 16.35 4.96 -0.65
CA SER A 169 16.12 3.56 -1.06
C SER A 169 17.43 2.86 -1.46
N ASN A 170 18.34 3.57 -2.11
CA ASN A 170 19.64 3.02 -2.49
C ASN A 170 20.47 2.65 -1.25
N TYR A 171 20.58 3.55 -0.27
CA TYR A 171 21.30 3.27 0.97
C TYR A 171 20.64 2.18 1.82
N ILE A 172 19.30 2.11 1.85
CA ILE A 172 18.60 0.98 2.48
C ILE A 172 18.98 -0.34 1.79
N SER A 173 19.07 -0.36 0.46
CA SER A 173 19.46 -1.56 -0.30
C SER A 173 20.90 -1.98 0.02
N ASP A 174 21.83 -1.04 0.16
CA ASP A 174 23.22 -1.30 0.56
C ASP A 174 23.33 -1.89 1.97
N VAL A 175 22.51 -1.41 2.91
CA VAL A 175 22.42 -1.99 4.25
C VAL A 175 21.90 -3.43 4.20
N PHE A 176 20.85 -3.71 3.43
CA PHE A 176 20.37 -5.08 3.23
C PHE A 176 21.39 -5.98 2.55
N ALA A 177 22.15 -5.45 1.60
CA ALA A 177 23.26 -6.14 0.97
C ALA A 177 24.50 -6.29 1.88
N LYS A 178 24.47 -5.73 3.11
CA LYS A 178 25.58 -5.72 4.08
C LYS A 178 26.84 -5.03 3.56
N GLN A 179 26.69 -4.06 2.70
CA GLN A 179 27.80 -3.28 2.14
C GLN A 179 28.25 -2.18 3.12
N ILE A 180 27.28 -1.59 3.84
CA ILE A 180 27.51 -0.55 4.85
C ILE A 180 26.63 -0.80 6.09
N SER A 181 26.94 -0.15 7.19
CA SER A 181 26.09 -0.17 8.41
C SER A 181 24.85 0.72 8.22
N ALA A 182 23.81 0.49 9.02
CA ALA A 182 22.63 1.34 8.97
C ALA A 182 22.91 2.77 9.43
N GLU A 183 23.80 2.95 10.42
CA GLU A 183 24.26 4.24 10.89
C GLU A 183 24.97 5.01 9.77
N GLU A 184 25.96 4.41 9.12
CA GLU A 184 26.69 5.02 8.02
C GLU A 184 25.79 5.36 6.83
N ALA A 185 24.88 4.45 6.47
CA ALA A 185 23.89 4.67 5.42
C ALA A 185 23.02 5.91 5.70
N MET A 186 22.54 6.06 6.94
CA MET A 186 21.68 7.19 7.30
C MET A 186 22.45 8.50 7.39
N GLU A 187 23.71 8.50 7.81
CA GLU A 187 24.57 9.70 7.79
C GLU A 187 24.76 10.21 6.37
N ILE A 188 25.18 9.33 5.44
CA ILE A 188 25.41 9.71 4.03
C ILE A 188 24.11 10.13 3.36
N ALA A 189 23.04 9.36 3.52
CA ALA A 189 21.73 9.69 2.94
C ALA A 189 21.23 11.06 3.44
N ASN A 190 21.42 11.38 4.72
CA ASN A 190 21.01 12.65 5.29
C ASN A 190 21.81 13.84 4.71
N GLU A 191 23.10 13.67 4.44
CA GLU A 191 23.91 14.70 3.79
C GLU A 191 23.46 14.94 2.34
N GLU A 192 23.25 13.89 1.55
CA GLU A 192 22.77 14.01 0.17
C GLU A 192 21.36 14.61 0.09
N VAL A 193 20.44 14.18 0.93
CA VAL A 193 19.08 14.75 1.03
C VAL A 193 19.13 16.23 1.45
N ALA A 194 20.03 16.58 2.36
CA ALA A 194 20.21 17.98 2.75
C ALA A 194 20.72 18.85 1.59
N GLU A 195 21.57 18.30 0.69
CA GLU A 195 21.98 19.01 -0.51
C GLU A 195 20.84 19.26 -1.47
N VAL A 196 20.02 18.22 -1.77
CA VAL A 196 18.80 18.36 -2.58
C VAL A 196 17.89 19.48 -2.05
N TYR A 197 17.72 19.55 -0.73
CA TYR A 197 16.85 20.57 -0.13
C TYR A 197 17.51 21.96 -0.07
N ARG A 198 18.84 22.05 -0.03
CA ARG A 198 19.55 23.34 -0.19
C ARG A 198 19.42 23.89 -1.59
N GLU A 199 19.63 23.03 -2.62
CA GLU A 199 19.46 23.43 -4.01
C GLU A 199 18.03 23.88 -4.32
N ALA A 200 17.04 23.23 -3.71
CA ALA A 200 15.64 23.61 -3.80
C ALA A 200 15.25 24.83 -2.94
N GLY A 201 16.15 25.33 -2.08
CA GLY A 201 15.95 26.52 -1.25
C GLY A 201 15.09 26.30 0.00
N TYR A 202 14.91 25.07 0.46
CA TYR A 202 14.16 24.76 1.69
C TYR A 202 15.00 24.93 2.96
N ILE A 203 16.29 24.72 2.86
CA ILE A 203 17.24 24.88 3.96
C ILE A 203 18.48 25.68 3.50
N SER A 204 19.17 26.29 4.45
CA SER A 204 20.38 27.08 4.23
C SER A 204 21.66 26.28 4.48
#